data_7543527b823b854d8754180a1071e91c
#
_entry.id   7543527b823b854d8754180a1071e91c
#
_cell.length_a   1.000
_cell.length_b   1.000
_cell.length_c   1.000
_cell.angle_alpha   90.00
_cell.angle_beta   90.00
_cell.angle_gamma   90.00
#
_symmetry.space_group_name_H-M   'P 1'
#
loop_
_entity.id
_entity.type
_entity.pdbx_description
1 polymer ?
#
loop_
_entity_poly.entity_id
_entity_poly.type
_entity_poly.pdbx_seq_one_letter_code
_entity_poly.pdbx_strand_id
1 'polypeptide(L)'
;MVLNKRRIKDGNTIRALISLVFVAALVPHLTFAQDKIIATYTLPDTPIKQFQNALLPGSVANDRKVLLGSIGSDLWHGPKDPRDEFWMITDRGPNGQIAVDGKNRRTFWVPEFDPTIVRVKTEGKAIKILEAIPIVGQSGKPVTGLPNLKDVDEAPYNYSAQELLPLNPNGLDTEGLVRTTAGDFWIGEEYSPSILHVDRTGKVIKRYIPEGLPLEGTDYPVAKVLPVIYGKRKINRGFEGIALSGDEKTLYLVLQSPLLNPDRKTGEASRNSRVLVFDIPSEKVTAEYVYRFDVSKEFDPNPKNTPDEMKLSGVIAMNPTTLLVLERTDLVAKLYSVDLSQATNILGSKWNDAKTAPTLEALADPATAGVRVLPKTLVLDLSSIKGMPEKIEGIALLDQNTLAVSNDNDFDSEESKYDAEGNNIGKGKISQILMISLAKPLPLQQSAVAKISEPR
;
A
#
# COMPACT_ATOMS: atom_id res chain seq x y z
N MET A 1 70.16 -41.19 38.07
CA MET A 1 71.57 -41.55 38.39
C MET A 1 72.49 -40.54 37.71
N VAL A 2 73.22 -39.83 38.57
CA VAL A 2 74.53 -39.15 38.38
C VAL A 2 74.59 -37.92 37.44
N LEU A 3 74.83 -36.84 38.16
CA LEU A 3 75.40 -35.55 37.78
C LEU A 3 76.65 -35.65 36.91
N ASN A 4 76.88 -34.64 36.05
CA ASN A 4 78.16 -33.95 36.15
C ASN A 4 78.08 -32.49 35.62
N LYS A 5 78.47 -31.57 36.49
CA LYS A 5 78.81 -30.18 36.26
C LYS A 5 80.15 -30.04 35.54
N ARG A 6 80.20 -29.12 34.53
CA ARG A 6 81.42 -28.33 34.31
C ARG A 6 81.09 -26.92 33.89
N ARG A 7 81.57 -25.99 34.66
CA ARG A 7 81.72 -24.56 34.36
C ARG A 7 82.91 -24.36 33.41
N ILE A 8 82.75 -23.46 32.46
CA ILE A 8 83.86 -22.59 32.01
C ILE A 8 83.19 -21.23 31.57
N LYS A 9 83.96 -20.20 31.87
CA LYS A 9 83.71 -18.77 31.89
C LYS A 9 83.79 -18.13 30.48
N ASP A 10 83.24 -16.94 30.45
CA ASP A 10 83.58 -15.68 29.81
C ASP A 10 83.28 -15.44 28.34
N GLY A 11 82.48 -14.41 28.12
CA GLY A 11 82.82 -13.39 27.14
C GLY A 11 81.78 -13.01 26.09
N ASN A 12 81.26 -11.83 26.23
CA ASN A 12 80.64 -10.99 25.22
C ASN A 12 79.11 -11.17 24.84
N THR A 13 78.35 -10.38 25.55
CA THR A 13 76.94 -10.13 25.28
C THR A 13 76.77 -9.21 24.01
N ILE A 14 76.40 -9.78 22.88
CA ILE A 14 75.83 -9.00 21.75
C ILE A 14 74.37 -9.02 21.95
N ARG A 15 73.75 -7.86 22.32
CA ARG A 15 72.35 -7.64 22.34
C ARG A 15 71.91 -7.36 20.89
N ALA A 16 71.32 -8.36 20.25
CA ALA A 16 70.60 -8.15 19.01
C ALA A 16 69.21 -7.54 19.33
N LEU A 17 69.01 -6.24 19.00
CA LEU A 17 67.69 -5.60 18.99
C LEU A 17 66.95 -6.12 17.76
N ILE A 18 66.00 -7.01 18.00
CA ILE A 18 65.00 -7.37 16.94
C ILE A 18 63.92 -6.30 16.99
N SER A 19 63.99 -5.34 16.05
CA SER A 19 62.92 -4.42 15.80
C SER A 19 61.80 -5.15 15.08
N LEU A 20 60.73 -5.50 15.79
CA LEU A 20 59.46 -5.96 15.18
C LEU A 20 58.79 -4.77 14.49
N VAL A 21 58.90 -4.68 13.16
CA VAL A 21 58.12 -3.77 12.36
C VAL A 21 56.74 -4.38 12.22
N PHE A 22 55.76 -3.87 13.00
CA PHE A 22 54.33 -4.14 12.73
C PHE A 22 53.92 -3.43 11.48
N VAL A 23 53.89 -4.13 10.35
CA VAL A 23 53.18 -3.68 9.16
C VAL A 23 51.67 -3.88 9.45
N ALA A 24 51.00 -2.82 9.88
CA ALA A 24 49.54 -2.79 9.94
C ALA A 24 49.07 -2.85 8.49
N ALA A 25 48.64 -4.02 8.03
CA ALA A 25 47.92 -4.15 6.78
C ALA A 25 46.59 -3.40 6.94
N LEU A 26 46.46 -2.23 6.29
CA LEU A 26 45.18 -1.56 6.06
C LEU A 26 44.37 -2.51 5.19
N VAL A 27 43.53 -3.34 5.80
CA VAL A 27 42.45 -4.02 5.10
C VAL A 27 41.43 -2.94 4.77
N PRO A 28 41.21 -2.60 3.49
CA PRO A 28 40.15 -1.68 3.17
C PRO A 28 38.82 -2.31 3.66
N HIS A 29 38.18 -1.67 4.62
CA HIS A 29 36.82 -1.99 4.96
C HIS A 29 35.97 -1.67 3.72
N LEU A 30 35.66 -2.69 2.94
CA LEU A 30 34.60 -2.62 1.94
C LEU A 30 33.30 -2.33 2.68
N THR A 31 32.98 -1.06 2.83
CA THR A 31 31.64 -0.65 3.26
C THR A 31 30.69 -1.00 2.13
N PHE A 32 30.03 -2.14 2.24
CA PHE A 32 28.88 -2.43 1.37
C PHE A 32 27.86 -1.32 1.55
N ALA A 33 27.39 -0.75 0.45
CA ALA A 33 26.26 0.17 0.52
C ALA A 33 25.09 -0.56 1.19
N GLN A 34 24.42 0.11 2.13
CA GLN A 34 23.25 -0.39 2.80
C GLN A 34 22.03 0.44 2.42
N ASP A 35 20.89 -0.22 2.33
CA ASP A 35 19.61 0.47 2.22
C ASP A 35 19.39 1.33 3.48
N LYS A 36 19.04 2.60 3.28
CA LYS A 36 18.90 3.53 4.41
C LYS A 36 17.92 4.65 4.12
N ILE A 37 17.25 5.12 5.16
CA ILE A 37 16.49 6.36 5.13
C ILE A 37 17.48 7.53 4.99
N ILE A 38 17.27 8.35 3.96
CA ILE A 38 18.08 9.56 3.71
C ILE A 38 17.32 10.84 4.06
N ALA A 39 15.99 10.79 4.13
CA ALA A 39 15.15 11.88 4.61
C ALA A 39 13.81 11.34 5.14
N THR A 40 13.24 12.05 6.10
CA THR A 40 11.90 11.82 6.64
C THR A 40 11.16 13.14 6.70
N TYR A 41 9.94 13.14 6.19
CA TYR A 41 9.05 14.29 6.18
C TYR A 41 7.76 13.92 6.90
N THR A 42 7.19 14.84 7.65
CA THR A 42 5.98 14.63 8.45
C THR A 42 4.88 15.58 8.02
N LEU A 43 3.64 15.10 8.04
CA LEU A 43 2.48 15.97 7.82
C LEU A 43 2.29 16.85 9.05
N PRO A 44 2.22 18.20 8.89
CA PRO A 44 1.91 19.09 10.00
C PRO A 44 0.49 18.87 10.52
N ASP A 45 0.30 19.06 11.82
CA ASP A 45 -1.00 19.02 12.46
C ASP A 45 -1.98 19.97 11.78
N THR A 46 -3.01 19.42 11.17
CA THR A 46 -4.05 20.16 10.46
C THR A 46 -5.41 19.61 10.87
N PRO A 47 -6.29 20.38 11.53
CA PRO A 47 -7.64 19.92 11.85
C PRO A 47 -8.42 19.55 10.58
N ILE A 48 -9.09 18.39 10.58
CA ILE A 48 -9.88 17.94 9.41
C ILE A 48 -10.92 19.01 9.02
N LYS A 49 -11.58 19.60 9.99
CA LYS A 49 -12.56 20.67 9.74
C LYS A 49 -11.96 21.86 8.97
N GLN A 50 -10.75 22.26 9.33
CA GLN A 50 -10.05 23.34 8.60
C GLN A 50 -9.73 22.89 7.18
N PHE A 51 -9.21 21.68 7.00
CA PHE A 51 -8.82 21.14 5.70
C PHE A 51 -10.04 20.97 4.79
N GLN A 52 -11.06 20.25 5.22
CA GLN A 52 -12.25 19.94 4.42
C GLN A 52 -13.07 21.20 4.11
N ASN A 53 -13.28 22.09 5.09
CA ASN A 53 -14.07 23.30 4.88
C ASN A 53 -13.36 24.34 4.00
N ALA A 54 -12.04 24.23 3.82
CA ALA A 54 -11.34 25.04 2.81
C ALA A 54 -11.67 24.60 1.38
N LEU A 55 -11.96 23.31 1.20
CA LEU A 55 -12.31 22.71 -0.10
C LEU A 55 -13.82 22.73 -0.36
N LEU A 56 -14.58 22.39 0.66
CA LEU A 56 -16.03 22.22 0.64
C LEU A 56 -16.63 23.01 1.81
N PRO A 57 -16.89 24.31 1.64
CA PRO A 57 -17.30 25.20 2.72
C PRO A 57 -18.50 24.67 3.51
N GLY A 58 -18.32 24.51 4.83
CA GLY A 58 -19.37 24.03 5.74
C GLY A 58 -19.65 22.52 5.69
N SER A 59 -18.86 21.72 4.97
CA SER A 59 -19.04 20.27 4.89
C SER A 59 -18.85 19.57 6.22
N VAL A 60 -17.88 20.00 7.03
CA VAL A 60 -17.60 19.40 8.35
C VAL A 60 -18.02 20.35 9.47
N ALA A 61 -19.00 19.95 10.26
CA ALA A 61 -19.49 20.72 11.41
C ALA A 61 -18.61 20.52 12.65
N ASN A 62 -18.17 19.28 12.92
CA ASN A 62 -17.38 18.93 14.09
C ASN A 62 -16.40 17.78 13.73
N ASP A 63 -15.11 18.09 13.70
CA ASP A 63 -14.05 17.11 13.44
C ASP A 63 -13.63 16.30 14.67
N ARG A 64 -14.20 16.55 15.82
CA ARG A 64 -13.88 15.84 17.09
C ARG A 64 -12.39 15.86 17.42
N LYS A 65 -11.70 16.94 17.08
CA LYS A 65 -10.25 17.12 17.20
C LYS A 65 -9.42 16.08 16.40
N VAL A 66 -9.99 15.42 15.42
CA VAL A 66 -9.23 14.56 14.51
C VAL A 66 -8.41 15.43 13.58
N LEU A 67 -7.15 15.08 13.43
CA LEU A 67 -6.22 15.73 12.50
C LEU A 67 -6.28 15.05 11.13
N LEU A 68 -5.93 15.78 10.09
CA LEU A 68 -5.72 15.23 8.77
C LEU A 68 -4.65 14.15 8.84
N GLY A 69 -4.95 13.00 8.33
CA GLY A 69 -4.11 11.82 8.28
C GLY A 69 -4.48 10.96 7.09
N SER A 70 -4.04 9.70 7.10
CA SER A 70 -4.35 8.68 6.10
C SER A 70 -4.14 9.13 4.65
N ILE A 71 -3.32 10.16 4.43
CA ILE A 71 -2.91 10.56 3.08
C ILE A 71 -1.93 9.55 2.48
N GLY A 72 -1.42 8.64 3.29
CA GLY A 72 -0.42 7.64 2.96
C GLY A 72 -0.96 6.32 2.46
N SER A 73 -2.28 6.18 2.21
CA SER A 73 -2.88 4.99 1.59
C SER A 73 -2.19 4.65 0.27
N ASP A 74 -1.78 5.66 -0.52
CA ASP A 74 -0.84 5.45 -1.62
C ASP A 74 0.08 6.66 -1.83
N LEU A 75 1.12 6.44 -2.62
CA LEU A 75 2.14 7.42 -2.97
C LEU A 75 2.50 7.29 -4.46
N TRP A 76 2.08 8.25 -5.26
CA TRP A 76 2.37 8.28 -6.69
C TRP A 76 3.39 9.36 -7.04
N HIS A 77 4.37 9.00 -7.89
CA HIS A 77 5.31 9.92 -8.51
C HIS A 77 5.38 9.64 -10.00
N GLY A 78 4.92 10.58 -10.81
CA GLY A 78 4.94 10.45 -12.26
C GLY A 78 6.31 10.79 -12.86
N PRO A 79 6.61 10.31 -14.08
CA PRO A 79 7.92 10.48 -14.72
C PRO A 79 8.29 11.94 -15.04
N LYS A 80 7.33 12.86 -14.96
CA LYS A 80 7.52 14.31 -15.19
C LYS A 80 7.36 15.15 -13.94
N ASP A 81 7.01 14.54 -12.80
CA ASP A 81 6.84 15.25 -11.55
C ASP A 81 8.20 15.69 -10.98
N PRO A 82 8.28 16.85 -10.34
CA PRO A 82 9.48 17.25 -9.58
C PRO A 82 9.81 16.18 -8.52
N ARG A 83 11.12 15.90 -8.30
CA ARG A 83 11.57 14.85 -7.38
C ARG A 83 11.07 14.99 -5.94
N ASP A 84 10.67 16.17 -5.55
CA ASP A 84 10.17 16.52 -4.22
C ASP A 84 8.65 16.66 -4.18
N GLU A 85 7.95 16.29 -5.25
CA GLU A 85 6.49 16.34 -5.33
C GLU A 85 5.86 14.96 -5.55
N PHE A 86 4.75 14.72 -4.87
CA PHE A 86 4.01 13.45 -4.91
C PHE A 86 2.52 13.71 -4.97
N TRP A 87 1.80 12.71 -5.51
CA TRP A 87 0.36 12.61 -5.40
C TRP A 87 0.03 11.51 -4.39
N MET A 88 -0.88 11.81 -3.50
CA MET A 88 -1.31 10.93 -2.41
C MET A 88 -2.85 10.97 -2.32
N ILE A 89 -3.43 10.05 -1.58
CA ILE A 89 -4.87 9.97 -1.40
C ILE A 89 -5.18 9.60 0.04
N THR A 90 -6.29 10.14 0.58
CA THR A 90 -6.84 9.68 1.85
C THR A 90 -7.73 8.46 1.62
N ASP A 91 -7.86 7.61 2.61
CA ASP A 91 -8.88 6.56 2.66
C ASP A 91 -10.29 7.15 2.88
N ARG A 92 -11.25 6.32 3.34
CA ARG A 92 -12.63 6.69 3.68
C ARG A 92 -12.78 7.70 4.82
N GLY A 93 -11.71 8.10 5.46
CA GLY A 93 -11.72 9.04 6.58
C GLY A 93 -11.68 8.39 7.97
N PRO A 94 -11.72 9.20 9.03
CA PRO A 94 -11.51 8.74 10.39
C PRO A 94 -12.52 7.69 10.81
N ASN A 95 -12.02 6.50 11.09
CA ASN A 95 -12.85 5.35 11.42
C ASN A 95 -12.17 4.46 12.47
N GLY A 96 -12.94 3.50 13.01
CA GLY A 96 -12.42 2.55 13.98
C GLY A 96 -13.47 1.51 14.36
N GLN A 97 -13.28 0.81 15.47
CA GLN A 97 -14.22 -0.20 15.93
C GLN A 97 -14.48 -0.10 17.43
N ILE A 98 -15.73 -0.27 17.82
CA ILE A 98 -16.14 -0.38 19.23
C ILE A 98 -16.96 -1.66 19.41
N ALA A 99 -16.60 -2.47 20.41
CA ALA A 99 -17.39 -3.63 20.77
C ALA A 99 -18.62 -3.21 21.61
N VAL A 100 -19.82 -3.49 21.11
CA VAL A 100 -21.10 -3.26 21.80
C VAL A 100 -21.85 -4.59 21.81
N ASP A 101 -22.24 -5.05 22.99
CA ASP A 101 -22.94 -6.34 23.18
C ASP A 101 -22.23 -7.51 22.51
N GLY A 102 -20.91 -7.55 22.60
CA GLY A 102 -20.06 -8.61 22.02
C GLY A 102 -19.93 -8.58 20.50
N LYS A 103 -20.42 -7.53 19.83
CA LYS A 103 -20.29 -7.31 18.38
C LYS A 103 -19.47 -6.07 18.09
N ASN A 104 -18.50 -6.18 17.18
CA ASN A 104 -17.78 -5.02 16.71
C ASN A 104 -18.66 -4.19 15.78
N ARG A 105 -18.76 -2.89 16.07
CA ARG A 105 -19.43 -1.90 15.25
C ARG A 105 -18.37 -1.00 14.61
N ARG A 106 -18.46 -0.78 13.30
CA ARG A 106 -17.60 0.15 12.60
C ARG A 106 -18.05 1.58 12.89
N THR A 107 -17.15 2.40 13.40
CA THR A 107 -17.44 3.79 13.74
C THR A 107 -16.84 4.74 12.70
N PHE A 108 -17.57 5.81 12.41
CA PHE A 108 -17.13 6.92 11.57
C PHE A 108 -17.16 8.19 12.42
N TRP A 109 -15.98 8.81 12.58
CA TRP A 109 -15.83 9.97 13.46
C TRP A 109 -16.36 11.26 12.83
N VAL A 110 -16.16 11.38 11.52
CA VAL A 110 -16.57 12.48 10.68
C VAL A 110 -17.28 11.90 9.46
N PRO A 111 -18.57 11.53 9.59
CA PRO A 111 -19.30 10.84 8.50
C PRO A 111 -19.41 11.63 7.20
N GLU A 112 -19.27 12.94 7.28
CA GLU A 112 -19.25 13.88 6.17
C GLU A 112 -17.87 14.06 5.53
N PHE A 113 -16.83 13.37 6.01
CA PHE A 113 -15.49 13.39 5.41
C PHE A 113 -15.54 12.94 3.94
N ASP A 114 -14.87 13.70 3.09
CA ASP A 114 -14.78 13.43 1.66
C ASP A 114 -13.36 12.95 1.31
N PRO A 115 -13.20 11.71 0.83
CA PRO A 115 -11.92 11.24 0.32
C PRO A 115 -11.30 12.22 -0.66
N THR A 116 -10.03 12.54 -0.44
CA THR A 116 -9.39 13.68 -1.10
C THR A 116 -8.04 13.26 -1.69
N ILE A 117 -7.81 13.60 -2.96
CA ILE A 117 -6.51 13.49 -3.62
C ILE A 117 -5.69 14.72 -3.23
N VAL A 118 -4.43 14.53 -2.83
CA VAL A 118 -3.53 15.63 -2.45
C VAL A 118 -2.25 15.59 -3.25
N ARG A 119 -1.84 16.74 -3.78
CA ARG A 119 -0.50 16.96 -4.28
C ARG A 119 0.34 17.58 -3.18
N VAL A 120 1.46 16.95 -2.88
CA VAL A 120 2.32 17.35 -1.79
C VAL A 120 3.74 17.62 -2.28
N LYS A 121 4.45 18.45 -1.51
CA LYS A 121 5.89 18.71 -1.67
C LYS A 121 6.60 18.40 -0.37
N THR A 122 7.73 17.74 -0.46
CA THR A 122 8.63 17.51 0.66
C THR A 122 9.59 18.71 0.79
N GLU A 123 9.47 19.48 1.89
CA GLU A 123 10.26 20.70 2.11
C GLU A 123 10.75 20.79 3.56
N GLY A 124 12.06 20.94 3.74
CA GLY A 124 12.66 20.92 5.07
C GLY A 124 12.48 19.55 5.75
N LYS A 125 11.56 19.45 6.70
CA LYS A 125 11.13 18.20 7.36
C LYS A 125 9.62 17.99 7.27
N ALA A 126 8.93 18.79 6.49
CA ALA A 126 7.48 18.78 6.41
C ALA A 126 6.98 18.27 5.07
N ILE A 127 5.80 17.68 5.09
CA ILE A 127 4.95 17.44 3.93
C ILE A 127 4.10 18.69 3.76
N LYS A 128 4.28 19.42 2.67
CA LYS A 128 3.52 20.62 2.35
C LYS A 128 2.46 20.28 1.30
N ILE A 129 1.19 20.47 1.63
CA ILE A 129 0.10 20.31 0.66
C ILE A 129 0.14 21.51 -0.31
N LEU A 130 0.30 21.20 -1.60
CA LEU A 130 0.28 22.16 -2.70
C LEU A 130 -1.12 22.31 -3.30
N GLU A 131 -1.85 21.19 -3.38
CA GLU A 131 -3.16 21.09 -3.98
C GLU A 131 -3.96 20.00 -3.26
N ALA A 132 -5.25 20.19 -3.09
CA ALA A 132 -6.16 19.20 -2.57
C ALA A 132 -7.42 19.18 -3.42
N ILE A 133 -7.82 17.99 -3.86
CA ILE A 133 -8.91 17.78 -4.82
C ILE A 133 -9.91 16.82 -4.18
N PRO A 134 -11.07 17.30 -3.72
CA PRO A 134 -12.14 16.45 -3.19
C PRO A 134 -12.71 15.59 -4.31
N ILE A 135 -13.06 14.33 -4.01
CA ILE A 135 -13.70 13.44 -4.98
C ILE A 135 -15.21 13.72 -4.97
N VAL A 136 -15.75 14.05 -6.13
CA VAL A 136 -17.15 14.46 -6.24
C VAL A 136 -17.90 13.67 -7.32
N GLY A 137 -19.18 13.49 -7.13
CA GLY A 137 -20.07 12.92 -8.17
C GLY A 137 -20.31 13.88 -9.33
N GLN A 138 -21.12 13.46 -10.29
CA GLN A 138 -21.45 14.27 -11.49
C GLN A 138 -22.15 15.58 -11.15
N SER A 139 -22.95 15.60 -10.09
CA SER A 139 -23.61 16.81 -9.57
C SER A 139 -22.67 17.77 -8.83
N GLY A 140 -21.41 17.38 -8.59
CA GLY A 140 -20.46 18.13 -7.78
C GLY A 140 -20.64 17.92 -6.27
N LYS A 141 -21.47 16.95 -5.83
CA LYS A 141 -21.60 16.60 -4.42
C LYS A 141 -20.47 15.68 -3.97
N PRO A 142 -19.96 15.85 -2.72
CA PRO A 142 -18.96 14.95 -2.13
C PRO A 142 -19.43 13.50 -2.09
N VAL A 143 -18.49 12.57 -2.21
CA VAL A 143 -18.80 11.13 -2.20
C VAL A 143 -18.90 10.56 -0.79
N THR A 144 -18.21 11.08 0.17
CA THR A 144 -18.00 10.60 1.55
C THR A 144 -17.34 9.22 1.66
N GLY A 145 -16.86 8.88 2.87
CA GLY A 145 -16.28 7.55 3.16
C GLY A 145 -17.28 6.52 3.70
N LEU A 146 -18.58 6.78 3.65
CA LEU A 146 -19.58 5.85 4.19
C LEU A 146 -19.78 4.64 3.26
N PRO A 147 -20.02 3.41 3.82
CA PRO A 147 -20.26 2.19 3.07
C PRO A 147 -21.46 2.29 2.12
N ASN A 148 -21.46 1.46 1.06
CA ASN A 148 -22.42 1.54 -0.03
C ASN A 148 -23.65 0.63 0.16
N LEU A 149 -23.42 -0.67 0.47
CA LEU A 149 -24.40 -1.73 0.27
C LEU A 149 -24.85 -2.36 1.58
N LYS A 150 -26.15 -2.36 1.82
CA LYS A 150 -26.73 -3.06 2.96
C LYS A 150 -26.46 -4.57 2.87
N ASP A 151 -26.12 -5.15 4.01
CA ASP A 151 -25.85 -6.60 4.18
C ASP A 151 -24.69 -7.15 3.31
N VAL A 152 -23.96 -6.28 2.61
CA VAL A 152 -22.76 -6.58 1.83
C VAL A 152 -21.54 -5.90 2.45
N ASP A 153 -21.70 -4.63 2.81
CA ASP A 153 -20.69 -3.85 3.53
C ASP A 153 -20.97 -3.83 5.02
N GLU A 154 -20.04 -3.29 5.83
CA GLU A 154 -20.24 -3.11 7.26
C GLU A 154 -21.28 -2.01 7.54
N ALA A 155 -22.05 -2.20 8.62
CA ALA A 155 -23.00 -1.18 9.07
C ALA A 155 -22.24 0.01 9.69
N PRO A 156 -22.40 1.25 9.19
CA PRO A 156 -21.73 2.41 9.73
C PRO A 156 -22.41 2.94 11.00
N TYR A 157 -21.62 3.26 12.01
CA TYR A 157 -22.08 3.89 13.24
C TYR A 157 -21.34 5.21 13.48
N ASN A 158 -21.94 6.09 14.25
CA ASN A 158 -21.27 7.29 14.72
C ASN A 158 -20.06 6.96 15.62
N TYR A 159 -19.26 7.95 15.97
CA TYR A 159 -18.03 7.80 16.76
C TYR A 159 -18.20 7.01 18.07
N SER A 160 -19.39 7.03 18.70
CA SER A 160 -19.67 6.32 19.96
C SER A 160 -20.30 4.94 19.76
N ALA A 161 -20.50 4.50 18.51
CA ALA A 161 -21.19 3.25 18.14
C ALA A 161 -22.65 3.13 18.65
N GLN A 162 -23.31 4.24 18.99
CA GLN A 162 -24.68 4.25 19.50
C GLN A 162 -25.72 4.50 18.42
N GLU A 163 -25.38 5.24 17.38
CA GLU A 163 -26.28 5.65 16.31
C GLU A 163 -25.84 5.03 14.97
N LEU A 164 -26.78 4.35 14.30
CA LEU A 164 -26.58 3.82 12.95
C LEU A 164 -26.66 4.98 11.95
N LEU A 165 -25.61 5.13 11.15
CA LEU A 165 -25.55 6.12 10.09
C LEU A 165 -26.18 5.59 8.79
N PRO A 166 -26.61 6.46 7.86
CA PRO A 166 -27.08 6.02 6.56
C PRO A 166 -25.92 5.49 5.72
N LEU A 167 -26.23 4.52 4.85
CA LEU A 167 -25.31 4.11 3.77
C LEU A 167 -25.32 5.20 2.68
N ASN A 168 -24.18 5.31 1.98
CA ASN A 168 -24.03 6.22 0.86
C ASN A 168 -23.69 5.46 -0.43
N PRO A 169 -24.58 5.37 -1.43
CA PRO A 169 -24.25 4.71 -2.71
C PRO A 169 -23.02 5.29 -3.41
N ASN A 170 -22.72 6.57 -3.17
CA ASN A 170 -21.55 7.23 -3.72
C ASN A 170 -20.29 7.06 -2.86
N GLY A 171 -20.39 6.47 -1.66
CA GLY A 171 -19.30 6.35 -0.74
C GLY A 171 -18.12 5.55 -1.29
N LEU A 172 -16.91 5.92 -0.87
CA LEU A 172 -15.66 5.34 -1.34
C LEU A 172 -14.72 5.05 -0.17
N ASP A 173 -14.01 3.96 -0.27
CA ASP A 173 -12.85 3.62 0.54
C ASP A 173 -11.63 3.56 -0.38
N THR A 174 -11.09 4.74 -0.67
CA THR A 174 -10.02 4.94 -1.65
C THR A 174 -8.68 4.55 -1.08
N GLU A 175 -7.91 3.71 -1.82
CA GLU A 175 -6.62 3.20 -1.37
C GLU A 175 -5.52 3.47 -2.39
N GLY A 176 -5.50 2.80 -3.52
CA GLY A 176 -4.48 2.98 -4.54
C GLY A 176 -4.74 4.16 -5.47
N LEU A 177 -3.68 4.87 -5.89
CA LEU A 177 -3.78 6.04 -6.78
C LEU A 177 -2.72 6.01 -7.87
N VAL A 178 -3.12 6.23 -9.12
CA VAL A 178 -2.20 6.59 -10.22
C VAL A 178 -2.73 7.77 -11.01
N ARG A 179 -1.83 8.56 -11.60
CA ARG A 179 -2.16 9.74 -12.40
C ARG A 179 -1.62 9.61 -13.81
N THR A 180 -2.46 9.88 -14.81
CA THR A 180 -2.04 9.90 -16.21
C THR A 180 -1.33 11.20 -16.57
N THR A 181 -0.60 11.20 -17.68
CA THR A 181 0.01 12.44 -18.23
C THR A 181 -1.04 13.48 -18.68
N ALA A 182 -2.27 13.06 -18.95
CA ALA A 182 -3.42 13.94 -19.24
C ALA A 182 -3.94 14.62 -17.97
N GLY A 183 -3.61 14.09 -16.79
CA GLY A 183 -4.00 14.65 -15.50
C GLY A 183 -5.15 13.91 -14.81
N ASP A 184 -5.78 12.95 -15.46
CA ASP A 184 -6.81 12.11 -14.86
C ASP A 184 -6.22 11.13 -13.86
N PHE A 185 -7.03 10.68 -12.92
CA PHE A 185 -6.66 9.72 -11.88
C PHE A 185 -7.39 8.40 -12.09
N TRP A 186 -6.70 7.30 -11.74
CA TRP A 186 -7.28 6.00 -11.56
C TRP A 186 -7.04 5.55 -10.14
N ILE A 187 -8.10 5.04 -9.49
CA ILE A 187 -8.11 4.77 -8.06
C ILE A 187 -8.56 3.33 -7.82
N GLY A 188 -7.83 2.61 -6.99
CA GLY A 188 -8.27 1.35 -6.38
C GLY A 188 -9.12 1.62 -5.16
N GLU A 189 -10.13 0.79 -4.91
CA GLU A 189 -11.14 1.04 -3.90
C GLU A 189 -11.60 -0.28 -3.25
N GLU A 190 -11.89 -0.27 -1.95
CA GLU A 190 -12.10 -1.45 -1.14
C GLU A 190 -13.56 -1.91 -0.98
N TYR A 191 -14.55 -1.02 -0.93
CA TYR A 191 -15.93 -1.40 -0.58
C TYR A 191 -16.56 -2.41 -1.53
N SER A 192 -16.74 -2.03 -2.77
CA SER A 192 -17.01 -2.98 -3.82
C SER A 192 -15.72 -3.04 -4.60
N PRO A 193 -14.85 -4.05 -4.46
CA PRO A 193 -13.53 -3.96 -5.04
C PRO A 193 -13.63 -3.35 -6.41
N SER A 194 -13.27 -2.08 -6.54
CA SER A 194 -13.63 -1.29 -7.71
C SER A 194 -12.46 -0.46 -8.22
N ILE A 195 -12.59 -0.06 -9.47
CA ILE A 195 -11.66 0.87 -10.13
C ILE A 195 -12.46 2.14 -10.42
N LEU A 196 -11.93 3.30 -10.02
CA LEU A 196 -12.51 4.57 -10.39
C LEU A 196 -11.65 5.27 -11.43
N HIS A 197 -12.30 5.87 -12.41
CA HIS A 197 -11.72 6.87 -13.29
C HIS A 197 -12.24 8.24 -12.85
N VAL A 198 -11.34 9.12 -12.48
CA VAL A 198 -11.65 10.45 -11.93
C VAL A 198 -10.90 11.49 -12.76
N ASP A 199 -11.57 12.57 -13.15
CA ASP A 199 -10.92 13.62 -13.91
C ASP A 199 -9.98 14.47 -13.04
N ARG A 200 -9.21 15.33 -13.68
CA ARG A 200 -8.24 16.20 -13.00
C ARG A 200 -8.85 17.17 -11.96
N THR A 201 -10.16 17.30 -11.91
CA THR A 201 -10.89 18.20 -11.00
C THR A 201 -11.52 17.43 -9.82
N GLY A 202 -11.34 16.10 -9.77
CA GLY A 202 -11.92 15.25 -8.73
C GLY A 202 -13.29 14.67 -9.07
N LYS A 203 -13.84 14.96 -10.27
CA LYS A 203 -15.14 14.42 -10.68
C LYS A 203 -15.02 12.98 -11.13
N VAL A 204 -15.82 12.07 -10.55
CA VAL A 204 -15.89 10.67 -10.96
C VAL A 204 -16.48 10.57 -12.37
N ILE A 205 -15.68 10.10 -13.31
CA ILE A 205 -16.09 9.83 -14.68
C ILE A 205 -16.86 8.50 -14.73
N LYS A 206 -16.31 7.46 -14.12
CA LYS A 206 -16.90 6.11 -14.08
C LYS A 206 -16.31 5.26 -12.96
N ARG A 207 -17.12 4.37 -12.39
CA ARG A 207 -16.71 3.33 -11.45
C ARG A 207 -16.95 1.94 -12.05
N TYR A 208 -15.94 1.08 -12.03
CA TYR A 208 -15.97 -0.30 -12.52
C TYR A 208 -16.03 -1.24 -11.33
N ILE A 209 -17.08 -2.06 -11.25
CA ILE A 209 -17.36 -2.96 -10.12
C ILE A 209 -17.53 -4.41 -10.57
N PRO A 210 -17.49 -5.38 -9.64
CA PRO A 210 -17.82 -6.77 -9.92
C PRO A 210 -19.23 -6.94 -10.48
N GLU A 211 -19.36 -7.83 -11.45
CA GLU A 211 -20.67 -8.27 -11.95
C GLU A 211 -21.52 -8.82 -10.79
N GLY A 212 -22.81 -8.57 -10.83
CA GLY A 212 -23.77 -9.08 -9.82
C GLY A 212 -23.88 -8.24 -8.55
N LEU A 213 -23.02 -7.26 -8.29
CA LEU A 213 -23.22 -6.36 -7.16
C LEU A 213 -24.40 -5.40 -7.40
N PRO A 214 -25.28 -5.21 -6.40
CA PRO A 214 -26.50 -4.41 -6.56
C PRO A 214 -26.27 -2.91 -6.24
N LEU A 215 -25.15 -2.34 -6.68
CA LEU A 215 -24.88 -0.91 -6.50
C LEU A 215 -25.72 -0.11 -7.48
N GLU A 216 -26.61 0.72 -6.93
CA GLU A 216 -27.54 1.58 -7.66
C GLU A 216 -27.67 2.93 -6.94
N GLY A 217 -28.23 3.94 -7.63
CA GLY A 217 -28.48 5.26 -7.05
C GLY A 217 -27.22 6.13 -6.91
N THR A 218 -26.14 5.79 -7.60
CA THR A 218 -24.91 6.60 -7.64
C THR A 218 -25.10 7.86 -8.48
N ASP A 219 -24.40 8.93 -8.13
CA ASP A 219 -24.32 10.19 -8.87
C ASP A 219 -23.23 10.15 -9.96
N TYR A 220 -22.87 8.97 -10.41
CA TYR A 220 -21.90 8.76 -11.49
C TYR A 220 -22.14 7.41 -12.18
N PRO A 221 -21.66 7.23 -13.43
CA PRO A 221 -21.80 5.98 -14.16
C PRO A 221 -21.09 4.82 -13.47
N VAL A 222 -21.75 3.65 -13.46
CA VAL A 222 -21.20 2.39 -12.94
C VAL A 222 -21.19 1.36 -14.05
N ALA A 223 -20.04 0.69 -14.27
CA ALA A 223 -19.88 -0.43 -15.18
C ALA A 223 -19.62 -1.72 -14.41
N LYS A 224 -20.43 -2.77 -14.64
CA LYS A 224 -20.29 -4.08 -14.00
C LYS A 224 -19.47 -4.98 -14.93
N VAL A 225 -18.13 -4.91 -14.84
CA VAL A 225 -17.19 -5.56 -15.77
C VAL A 225 -16.10 -6.38 -15.07
N LEU A 226 -15.99 -6.27 -13.75
CA LEU A 226 -15.02 -7.08 -13.01
C LEU A 226 -15.58 -8.47 -12.74
N PRO A 227 -14.75 -9.52 -12.62
CA PRO A 227 -15.23 -10.87 -12.38
C PRO A 227 -16.12 -10.97 -11.14
N VAL A 228 -17.25 -11.68 -11.26
CA VAL A 228 -18.25 -11.83 -10.19
C VAL A 228 -17.66 -12.33 -8.86
N ILE A 229 -16.57 -13.12 -8.94
CA ILE A 229 -15.92 -13.71 -7.77
C ILE A 229 -15.39 -12.65 -6.80
N TYR A 230 -15.06 -11.45 -7.26
CA TYR A 230 -14.60 -10.35 -6.40
C TYR A 230 -15.67 -9.86 -5.42
N GLY A 231 -16.94 -10.18 -5.65
CA GLY A 231 -18.00 -10.01 -4.66
C GLY A 231 -17.80 -10.85 -3.37
N LYS A 232 -16.87 -11.81 -3.38
CA LYS A 232 -16.44 -12.60 -2.21
C LYS A 232 -15.28 -11.96 -1.43
N ARG A 233 -14.94 -10.70 -1.68
CA ARG A 233 -13.89 -10.01 -0.94
C ARG A 233 -14.15 -10.07 0.58
N LYS A 234 -13.11 -10.05 1.37
CA LYS A 234 -13.22 -9.74 2.79
C LYS A 234 -13.61 -8.25 2.91
N ILE A 235 -14.53 -7.95 3.82
CA ILE A 235 -14.95 -6.56 4.09
C ILE A 235 -13.70 -5.73 4.42
N ASN A 236 -13.60 -4.53 3.85
CA ASN A 236 -12.46 -3.63 4.02
C ASN A 236 -11.12 -4.30 3.60
N ARG A 237 -11.14 -5.06 2.51
CA ARG A 237 -9.98 -5.76 1.93
C ARG A 237 -10.20 -5.94 0.41
N GLY A 238 -10.48 -4.83 -0.29
CA GLY A 238 -10.66 -4.79 -1.72
C GLY A 238 -9.37 -4.55 -2.49
N PHE A 239 -9.39 -3.62 -3.47
CA PHE A 239 -8.18 -3.23 -4.18
C PHE A 239 -7.42 -2.17 -3.39
N GLU A 240 -6.27 -2.55 -2.88
CA GLU A 240 -5.40 -1.70 -2.07
C GLU A 240 -4.38 -0.95 -2.93
N GLY A 241 -3.75 -1.63 -3.87
CA GLY A 241 -2.74 -1.03 -4.73
C GLY A 241 -3.14 -1.05 -6.19
N ILE A 242 -2.74 0.01 -6.90
CA ILE A 242 -2.93 0.17 -8.34
C ILE A 242 -1.63 0.66 -8.99
N ALA A 243 -1.29 0.11 -10.15
CA ALA A 243 -0.17 0.58 -10.96
C ALA A 243 -0.61 0.86 -12.38
N LEU A 244 0.00 1.86 -13.00
CA LEU A 244 -0.23 2.24 -14.39
C LEU A 244 0.97 1.83 -15.26
N SER A 245 0.70 1.20 -16.41
CA SER A 245 1.75 0.88 -17.38
C SER A 245 2.40 2.14 -17.96
N GLY A 246 3.65 2.04 -18.41
CA GLY A 246 4.38 3.18 -18.97
C GLY A 246 3.77 3.79 -20.23
N ASP A 247 2.89 3.06 -20.95
CA ASP A 247 2.11 3.56 -22.09
C ASP A 247 0.71 4.04 -21.71
N GLU A 248 0.39 4.03 -20.40
CA GLU A 248 -0.87 4.46 -19.81
C GLU A 248 -2.13 3.74 -20.33
N LYS A 249 -1.97 2.48 -20.81
CA LYS A 249 -3.09 1.69 -21.34
C LYS A 249 -3.54 0.56 -20.44
N THR A 250 -2.75 0.21 -19.45
CA THR A 250 -3.01 -0.95 -18.59
C THR A 250 -2.90 -0.57 -17.11
N LEU A 251 -3.89 -1.00 -16.34
CA LEU A 251 -3.85 -0.95 -14.88
C LEU A 251 -3.57 -2.35 -14.33
N TYR A 252 -2.75 -2.40 -13.31
CA TYR A 252 -2.50 -3.59 -12.50
C TYR A 252 -3.01 -3.32 -11.10
N LEU A 253 -3.90 -4.18 -10.60
CA LEU A 253 -4.50 -4.02 -9.28
C LEU A 253 -4.19 -5.22 -8.41
N VAL A 254 -3.83 -4.99 -7.17
CA VAL A 254 -3.62 -6.04 -6.17
C VAL A 254 -4.80 -6.08 -5.21
N LEU A 255 -5.37 -7.27 -5.02
CA LEU A 255 -6.39 -7.48 -4.00
C LEU A 255 -5.68 -7.62 -2.65
N GLN A 256 -6.07 -6.82 -1.67
CA GLN A 256 -5.37 -6.73 -0.38
C GLN A 256 -5.24 -8.08 0.33
N SER A 257 -6.31 -8.89 0.31
CA SER A 257 -6.36 -10.19 0.97
C SER A 257 -7.02 -11.25 0.09
N PRO A 258 -6.85 -12.56 0.37
CA PRO A 258 -7.58 -13.62 -0.30
C PRO A 258 -9.09 -13.45 -0.18
N LEU A 259 -9.84 -13.90 -1.18
CA LEU A 259 -11.30 -13.90 -1.16
C LEU A 259 -11.86 -14.84 -0.08
N LEU A 260 -12.99 -14.50 0.52
CA LEU A 260 -13.71 -15.36 1.48
C LEU A 260 -14.50 -16.44 0.72
N ASN A 261 -13.80 -17.32 0.01
CA ASN A 261 -14.38 -18.33 -0.84
C ASN A 261 -13.83 -19.73 -0.51
N PRO A 262 -14.65 -20.71 -0.16
CA PRO A 262 -16.12 -20.67 -0.11
C PRO A 262 -16.67 -19.92 1.12
N ASP A 263 -15.87 -19.71 2.17
CA ASP A 263 -16.24 -19.12 3.44
C ASP A 263 -15.10 -18.31 4.08
N ARG A 264 -15.43 -17.60 5.17
CA ARG A 264 -14.50 -16.77 5.92
C ARG A 264 -13.29 -17.56 6.43
N LYS A 265 -13.50 -18.73 7.02
CA LYS A 265 -12.41 -19.54 7.61
C LYS A 265 -11.39 -19.96 6.57
N THR A 266 -11.86 -20.35 5.39
CA THR A 266 -10.99 -20.73 4.26
C THR A 266 -10.23 -19.52 3.73
N GLY A 267 -10.90 -18.40 3.49
CA GLY A 267 -10.27 -17.18 2.98
C GLY A 267 -9.23 -16.62 3.94
N GLU A 268 -9.55 -16.51 5.23
CA GLU A 268 -8.63 -15.99 6.26
C GLU A 268 -7.40 -16.89 6.51
N ALA A 269 -7.49 -18.19 6.20
CA ALA A 269 -6.38 -19.12 6.26
C ALA A 269 -5.58 -19.20 4.95
N SER A 270 -6.09 -18.62 3.87
CA SER A 270 -5.50 -18.73 2.54
C SER A 270 -4.26 -17.84 2.40
N ARG A 271 -3.35 -18.28 1.52
CA ARG A 271 -2.20 -17.50 1.06
C ARG A 271 -2.38 -17.03 -0.40
N ASN A 272 -3.50 -17.34 -1.04
CA ASN A 272 -3.72 -17.14 -2.47
C ASN A 272 -4.57 -15.89 -2.71
N SER A 273 -3.94 -14.73 -2.90
CA SER A 273 -4.59 -13.50 -3.34
C SER A 273 -4.50 -13.35 -4.86
N ARG A 274 -5.01 -12.26 -5.40
CA ARG A 274 -5.19 -12.05 -6.84
C ARG A 274 -4.59 -10.74 -7.30
N VAL A 275 -4.03 -10.75 -8.52
CA VAL A 275 -3.61 -9.57 -9.26
C VAL A 275 -4.45 -9.50 -10.53
N LEU A 276 -5.13 -8.38 -10.72
CA LEU A 276 -6.00 -8.11 -11.86
C LEU A 276 -5.31 -7.20 -12.86
N VAL A 277 -5.49 -7.47 -14.14
CA VAL A 277 -5.02 -6.62 -15.24
C VAL A 277 -6.21 -6.05 -15.98
N PHE A 278 -6.31 -4.72 -16.03
CA PHE A 278 -7.40 -4.01 -16.66
C PHE A 278 -6.88 -3.17 -17.83
N ASP A 279 -7.47 -3.36 -19.00
CA ASP A 279 -7.16 -2.61 -20.22
C ASP A 279 -8.02 -1.36 -20.30
N ILE A 280 -7.40 -0.20 -20.21
CA ILE A 280 -8.09 1.09 -20.17
C ILE A 280 -8.84 1.38 -21.48
N PRO A 281 -8.25 1.19 -22.69
CA PRO A 281 -8.95 1.48 -23.94
C PRO A 281 -10.22 0.66 -24.17
N SER A 282 -10.23 -0.61 -23.78
CA SER A 282 -11.41 -1.46 -23.94
C SER A 282 -12.32 -1.51 -22.72
N GLU A 283 -11.88 -0.91 -21.60
CA GLU A 283 -12.55 -0.96 -20.28
C GLU A 283 -12.85 -2.40 -19.82
N LYS A 284 -11.89 -3.32 -20.00
CA LYS A 284 -12.07 -4.75 -19.70
C LYS A 284 -10.92 -5.32 -18.88
N VAL A 285 -11.26 -6.28 -18.06
CA VAL A 285 -10.24 -7.18 -17.46
C VAL A 285 -9.69 -8.08 -18.57
N THR A 286 -8.37 -8.15 -18.69
CA THR A 286 -7.67 -8.94 -19.72
C THR A 286 -6.84 -10.09 -19.15
N ALA A 287 -6.50 -10.04 -17.87
CA ALA A 287 -5.83 -11.14 -17.19
C ALA A 287 -6.08 -11.09 -15.68
N GLU A 288 -5.90 -12.25 -15.05
CA GLU A 288 -5.94 -12.42 -13.61
C GLU A 288 -4.89 -13.45 -13.21
N TYR A 289 -4.10 -13.14 -12.19
CA TYR A 289 -3.00 -13.98 -11.71
C TYR A 289 -3.12 -14.24 -10.22
N VAL A 290 -2.49 -15.33 -9.76
CA VAL A 290 -2.44 -15.68 -8.34
C VAL A 290 -1.15 -15.14 -7.73
N TYR A 291 -1.26 -14.23 -6.76
CA TYR A 291 -0.19 -13.87 -5.86
C TYR A 291 -0.25 -14.74 -4.62
N ARG A 292 0.88 -15.36 -4.26
CA ARG A 292 0.94 -16.20 -3.08
C ARG A 292 1.74 -15.53 -1.98
N PHE A 293 1.08 -15.20 -0.87
CA PHE A 293 1.73 -14.66 0.32
C PHE A 293 2.81 -15.57 0.86
N ASP A 294 3.81 -15.01 1.52
CA ASP A 294 4.74 -15.78 2.33
C ASP A 294 4.03 -16.44 3.52
N VAL A 295 4.69 -17.37 4.18
CA VAL A 295 4.17 -17.95 5.41
C VAL A 295 4.17 -16.88 6.49
N SER A 296 2.99 -16.56 7.05
CA SER A 296 2.82 -15.41 7.93
C SER A 296 3.81 -15.36 9.10
N LYS A 297 4.11 -16.50 9.75
CA LYS A 297 5.05 -16.59 10.87
C LYS A 297 6.52 -16.45 10.47
N GLU A 298 6.86 -16.74 9.21
CA GLU A 298 8.22 -16.55 8.66
C GLU A 298 8.38 -15.10 8.16
N PHE A 299 7.28 -14.52 7.69
CA PHE A 299 7.24 -13.14 7.22
C PHE A 299 7.34 -12.14 8.39
N ASP A 300 6.50 -12.33 9.40
CA ASP A 300 6.45 -11.52 10.62
C ASP A 300 6.39 -12.45 11.84
N PRO A 301 7.46 -12.53 12.63
CA PRO A 301 7.58 -13.43 13.78
C PRO A 301 6.72 -13.01 14.98
N ASN A 302 5.98 -11.91 14.91
CA ASN A 302 5.07 -11.50 15.97
C ASN A 302 4.12 -12.66 16.31
N PRO A 303 4.03 -13.10 17.59
CA PRO A 303 3.18 -14.23 17.98
C PRO A 303 1.69 -14.00 17.71
N LYS A 304 1.25 -12.75 17.61
CA LYS A 304 -0.13 -12.40 17.26
C LYS A 304 -0.42 -12.49 15.76
N ASN A 305 0.61 -12.51 14.92
CA ASN A 305 0.42 -12.56 13.48
C ASN A 305 -0.22 -13.86 13.02
N THR A 306 -1.25 -13.75 12.18
CA THR A 306 -1.99 -14.84 11.55
C THR A 306 -1.97 -14.67 10.03
N PRO A 307 -2.32 -15.68 9.23
CA PRO A 307 -2.41 -15.51 7.78
C PRO A 307 -3.32 -14.33 7.36
N ASP A 308 -4.34 -14.05 8.15
CA ASP A 308 -5.31 -12.98 7.92
C ASP A 308 -4.71 -11.56 8.06
N GLU A 309 -3.58 -11.43 8.74
CA GLU A 309 -2.86 -10.15 8.87
C GLU A 309 -1.98 -9.83 7.65
N MET A 310 -1.77 -10.80 6.77
CA MET A 310 -1.00 -10.59 5.54
C MET A 310 -1.81 -9.75 4.55
N LYS A 311 -1.18 -8.72 3.99
CA LYS A 311 -1.79 -7.73 3.09
C LYS A 311 -0.89 -7.46 1.89
N LEU A 312 -1.50 -7.16 0.74
CA LEU A 312 -0.85 -6.45 -0.36
C LEU A 312 -1.28 -5.00 -0.29
N SER A 313 -0.34 -4.08 -0.48
CA SER A 313 -0.62 -2.65 -0.59
C SER A 313 -0.01 -2.08 -1.87
N GLY A 314 0.81 -1.06 -1.82
CA GLY A 314 1.36 -0.40 -2.99
C GLY A 314 1.95 -1.33 -4.05
N VAL A 315 1.80 -0.95 -5.31
CA VAL A 315 2.34 -1.67 -6.46
C VAL A 315 2.88 -0.71 -7.51
N ILE A 316 3.99 -1.07 -8.15
CA ILE A 316 4.61 -0.28 -9.23
C ILE A 316 4.78 -1.16 -10.46
N ALA A 317 4.37 -0.70 -11.64
CA ALA A 317 4.66 -1.34 -12.91
C ALA A 317 6.08 -1.00 -13.35
N MET A 318 7.00 -1.97 -13.25
CA MET A 318 8.39 -1.80 -13.64
C MET A 318 8.55 -1.87 -15.18
N ASN A 319 7.74 -2.72 -15.80
CA ASN A 319 7.61 -2.91 -17.23
C ASN A 319 6.30 -3.70 -17.50
N PRO A 320 5.92 -4.02 -18.76
CA PRO A 320 4.64 -4.70 -19.03
C PRO A 320 4.43 -6.06 -18.37
N THR A 321 5.50 -6.72 -17.92
CA THR A 321 5.42 -8.07 -17.32
C THR A 321 5.96 -8.16 -15.91
N THR A 322 6.55 -7.09 -15.38
CA THR A 322 7.17 -7.10 -14.05
C THR A 322 6.56 -6.03 -13.17
N LEU A 323 6.07 -6.44 -12.00
CA LEU A 323 5.58 -5.54 -10.97
C LEU A 323 6.51 -5.59 -9.74
N LEU A 324 6.63 -4.47 -9.06
CA LEU A 324 7.14 -4.39 -7.70
C LEU A 324 5.93 -4.30 -6.76
N VAL A 325 5.77 -5.26 -5.87
CA VAL A 325 4.58 -5.40 -5.00
C VAL A 325 5.01 -5.31 -3.55
N LEU A 326 4.29 -4.51 -2.78
CA LEU A 326 4.44 -4.38 -1.34
C LEU A 326 3.57 -5.44 -0.64
N GLU A 327 4.20 -6.42 -0.01
CA GLU A 327 3.58 -7.39 0.90
C GLU A 327 3.87 -6.97 2.34
N ARG A 328 2.86 -6.95 3.20
CA ARG A 328 3.01 -6.45 4.56
C ARG A 328 2.11 -7.09 5.61
N THR A 329 2.48 -6.91 6.86
CA THR A 329 1.61 -6.80 8.04
C THR A 329 1.59 -5.33 8.48
N ASP A 330 1.06 -5.02 9.66
CA ASP A 330 1.18 -3.66 10.20
C ASP A 330 2.62 -3.34 10.63
N LEU A 331 3.41 -4.36 11.03
CA LEU A 331 4.77 -4.19 11.56
C LEU A 331 5.87 -4.47 10.54
N VAL A 332 5.63 -5.33 9.59
CA VAL A 332 6.65 -5.80 8.63
C VAL A 332 6.19 -5.47 7.22
N ALA A 333 7.10 -4.90 6.42
CA ALA A 333 6.86 -4.53 5.04
C ALA A 333 8.03 -4.99 4.16
N LYS A 334 7.73 -5.71 3.06
CA LYS A 334 8.72 -6.24 2.11
C LYS A 334 8.29 -6.00 0.69
N LEU A 335 9.24 -5.64 -0.16
CA LEU A 335 9.03 -5.46 -1.60
C LEU A 335 9.47 -6.69 -2.37
N TYR A 336 8.59 -7.19 -3.21
CA TYR A 336 8.84 -8.32 -4.11
C TYR A 336 8.72 -7.90 -5.56
N SER A 337 9.68 -8.29 -6.38
CA SER A 337 9.52 -8.30 -7.83
C SER A 337 8.76 -9.55 -8.25
N VAL A 338 7.71 -9.41 -9.06
CA VAL A 338 6.91 -10.52 -9.61
C VAL A 338 6.88 -10.46 -11.13
N ASP A 339 6.84 -11.64 -11.77
CA ASP A 339 6.85 -11.79 -13.24
C ASP A 339 5.52 -12.38 -13.72
N LEU A 340 4.70 -11.56 -14.37
CA LEU A 340 3.40 -11.94 -14.93
C LEU A 340 3.55 -12.96 -16.08
N SER A 341 4.64 -12.90 -16.85
CA SER A 341 4.85 -13.75 -18.04
C SER A 341 5.02 -15.22 -17.69
N GLN A 342 5.40 -15.54 -16.46
CA GLN A 342 5.66 -16.88 -15.96
C GLN A 342 4.45 -17.49 -15.22
N ALA A 343 3.40 -16.73 -15.00
CA ALA A 343 2.22 -17.16 -14.24
C ALA A 343 1.09 -17.66 -15.14
N THR A 344 0.18 -18.43 -14.57
CA THR A 344 -1.05 -18.85 -15.27
C THR A 344 -2.07 -17.72 -15.21
N ASN A 345 -2.53 -17.25 -16.38
CA ASN A 345 -3.72 -16.40 -16.44
C ASN A 345 -4.95 -17.24 -16.09
N ILE A 346 -5.62 -16.91 -14.99
CA ILE A 346 -6.80 -17.63 -14.48
C ILE A 346 -8.12 -16.95 -14.85
N LEU A 347 -8.09 -15.81 -15.55
CA LEU A 347 -9.29 -15.11 -15.98
C LEU A 347 -10.19 -16.02 -16.85
N GLY A 348 -11.50 -16.02 -16.55
CA GLY A 348 -12.48 -16.85 -17.26
C GLY A 348 -12.33 -18.36 -17.03
N SER A 349 -11.43 -18.80 -16.15
CA SER A 349 -11.30 -20.20 -15.77
C SER A 349 -12.29 -20.58 -14.66
N LYS A 350 -12.27 -21.86 -14.26
CA LYS A 350 -13.08 -22.34 -13.13
C LYS A 350 -12.83 -21.56 -11.81
N TRP A 351 -11.68 -20.91 -11.68
CA TRP A 351 -11.31 -20.17 -10.47
C TRP A 351 -12.06 -18.84 -10.32
N ASN A 352 -12.80 -18.40 -11.36
CA ASN A 352 -13.75 -17.29 -11.28
C ASN A 352 -15.19 -17.76 -10.96
N ASP A 353 -15.45 -19.07 -10.86
CA ASP A 353 -16.73 -19.61 -10.42
C ASP A 353 -16.68 -19.94 -8.92
N ALA A 354 -17.51 -19.26 -8.13
CA ALA A 354 -17.61 -19.46 -6.69
C ALA A 354 -18.09 -20.87 -6.28
N LYS A 355 -18.64 -21.66 -7.24
CA LYS A 355 -19.09 -23.04 -7.01
C LYS A 355 -17.98 -24.07 -7.20
N THR A 356 -16.81 -23.66 -7.69
CA THR A 356 -15.65 -24.55 -7.86
C THR A 356 -15.22 -25.12 -6.51
N ALA A 357 -15.04 -26.45 -6.45
CA ALA A 357 -14.57 -27.14 -5.26
C ALA A 357 -13.42 -28.12 -5.61
N PRO A 358 -12.26 -28.06 -4.91
CA PRO A 358 -11.90 -27.01 -3.96
C PRO A 358 -11.78 -25.65 -4.64
N THR A 359 -11.99 -24.55 -3.89
CA THR A 359 -11.77 -23.18 -4.39
C THR A 359 -10.29 -22.87 -4.49
N LEU A 360 -9.91 -21.81 -5.21
CA LEU A 360 -8.52 -21.35 -5.29
C LEU A 360 -7.95 -21.06 -3.90
N GLU A 361 -8.75 -20.44 -3.05
CA GLU A 361 -8.37 -20.04 -1.70
C GLU A 361 -8.13 -21.24 -0.77
N ALA A 362 -8.80 -22.38 -1.05
CA ALA A 362 -8.64 -23.63 -0.30
C ALA A 362 -7.39 -24.44 -0.72
N LEU A 363 -6.73 -24.10 -1.83
CA LEU A 363 -5.56 -24.83 -2.30
C LEU A 363 -4.33 -24.53 -1.46
N ALA A 364 -3.81 -25.54 -0.77
CA ALA A 364 -2.54 -25.44 -0.06
C ALA A 364 -1.37 -25.18 -1.04
N ASP A 365 -1.43 -25.74 -2.24
CA ASP A 365 -0.52 -25.46 -3.34
C ASP A 365 -1.28 -25.42 -4.68
N PRO A 366 -1.44 -24.20 -5.28
CA PRO A 366 -2.11 -24.05 -6.58
C PRO A 366 -1.47 -24.84 -7.72
N ALA A 367 -0.17 -25.16 -7.66
CA ALA A 367 0.50 -25.93 -8.70
C ALA A 367 -0.08 -27.34 -8.84
N THR A 368 -0.61 -27.95 -7.77
CA THR A 368 -1.28 -29.26 -7.81
C THR A 368 -2.55 -29.26 -8.66
N ALA A 369 -3.11 -28.07 -8.88
CA ALA A 369 -4.29 -27.85 -9.72
C ALA A 369 -3.95 -27.23 -11.08
N GLY A 370 -2.67 -27.22 -11.47
CA GLY A 370 -2.19 -26.68 -12.75
C GLY A 370 -2.07 -25.16 -12.80
N VAL A 371 -2.12 -24.46 -11.66
CA VAL A 371 -1.99 -23.01 -11.58
C VAL A 371 -0.59 -22.63 -11.14
N ARG A 372 0.20 -22.05 -12.05
CA ARG A 372 1.48 -21.41 -11.69
C ARG A 372 1.18 -20.04 -11.10
N VAL A 373 1.50 -19.87 -9.83
CA VAL A 373 1.43 -18.58 -9.15
C VAL A 373 2.50 -17.63 -9.69
N LEU A 374 2.35 -16.33 -9.46
CA LEU A 374 3.37 -15.34 -9.77
C LEU A 374 4.69 -15.70 -9.08
N PRO A 375 5.77 -15.98 -9.82
CA PRO A 375 7.09 -16.11 -9.21
C PRO A 375 7.48 -14.77 -8.62
N LYS A 376 7.94 -14.78 -7.36
CA LYS A 376 8.34 -13.57 -6.67
C LYS A 376 9.77 -13.67 -6.12
N THR A 377 10.48 -12.57 -6.15
CA THR A 377 11.83 -12.43 -5.60
C THR A 377 11.87 -11.26 -4.63
N LEU A 378 12.34 -11.48 -3.42
CA LEU A 378 12.53 -10.40 -2.43
C LEU A 378 13.56 -9.40 -2.97
N VAL A 379 13.14 -8.14 -3.04
CA VAL A 379 13.97 -7.00 -3.49
C VAL A 379 14.49 -6.22 -2.30
N LEU A 380 13.61 -5.94 -1.33
CA LEU A 380 13.94 -5.12 -0.18
C LEU A 380 13.07 -5.52 1.02
N ASP A 381 13.69 -5.71 2.17
CA ASP A 381 13.02 -5.79 3.46
C ASP A 381 13.07 -4.41 4.13
N LEU A 382 11.98 -3.64 3.99
CA LEU A 382 11.85 -2.31 4.56
C LEU A 382 11.96 -2.33 6.08
N SER A 383 11.45 -3.39 6.72
CA SER A 383 11.46 -3.52 8.19
C SER A 383 12.87 -3.71 8.76
N SER A 384 13.84 -4.08 7.92
CA SER A 384 15.26 -4.15 8.31
C SER A 384 15.91 -2.77 8.42
N ILE A 385 15.28 -1.72 7.89
CA ILE A 385 15.81 -0.36 7.87
C ILE A 385 15.40 0.35 9.16
N LYS A 386 16.39 0.75 9.96
CA LYS A 386 16.14 1.41 11.25
C LYS A 386 15.35 2.70 11.08
N GLY A 387 14.25 2.84 11.81
CA GLY A 387 13.38 4.03 11.82
C GLY A 387 12.22 3.97 10.85
N MET A 388 11.96 2.80 10.24
CA MET A 388 10.76 2.57 9.43
C MET A 388 9.52 2.61 10.32
N PRO A 389 8.49 3.38 9.98
CA PRO A 389 7.22 3.38 10.71
C PRO A 389 6.41 2.10 10.43
N GLU A 390 5.39 1.88 11.25
CA GLU A 390 4.37 0.85 11.02
C GLU A 390 3.48 1.22 9.81
N LYS A 391 2.74 0.24 9.26
CA LYS A 391 1.73 0.40 8.21
C LYS A 391 2.26 1.15 6.98
N ILE A 392 3.37 0.69 6.41
CA ILE A 392 3.81 1.17 5.09
C ILE A 392 2.81 0.70 4.05
N GLU A 393 2.22 1.63 3.29
CA GLU A 393 1.22 1.34 2.27
C GLU A 393 1.58 1.90 0.91
N GLY A 394 1.93 3.19 0.84
CA GLY A 394 2.33 3.80 -0.42
C GLY A 394 3.80 3.61 -0.75
N ILE A 395 4.08 3.40 -2.03
CA ILE A 395 5.45 3.29 -2.56
C ILE A 395 5.57 4.04 -3.89
N ALA A 396 6.65 4.80 -4.06
CA ALA A 396 6.97 5.47 -5.31
C ALA A 396 8.45 5.37 -5.63
N LEU A 397 8.78 5.13 -6.89
CA LEU A 397 10.14 5.03 -7.34
C LEU A 397 10.54 6.32 -8.08
N LEU A 398 11.53 7.04 -7.54
CA LEU A 398 11.99 8.29 -8.15
C LEU A 398 13.06 8.05 -9.21
N ASP A 399 13.87 7.04 -9.00
CA ASP A 399 14.89 6.52 -9.92
C ASP A 399 15.32 5.11 -9.49
N GLN A 400 16.28 4.52 -10.20
CA GLN A 400 16.77 3.17 -9.89
C GLN A 400 17.33 2.99 -8.48
N ASN A 401 17.75 4.06 -7.82
CA ASN A 401 18.44 4.04 -6.53
C ASN A 401 17.64 4.72 -5.41
N THR A 402 16.48 5.30 -5.70
CA THR A 402 15.72 6.08 -4.73
C THR A 402 14.25 5.67 -4.71
N LEU A 403 13.82 5.14 -3.57
CA LEU A 403 12.44 4.78 -3.26
C LEU A 403 11.88 5.78 -2.27
N ALA A 404 10.66 6.25 -2.47
CA ALA A 404 9.86 6.90 -1.45
C ALA A 404 8.81 5.93 -0.93
N VAL A 405 8.54 5.98 0.37
CA VAL A 405 7.45 5.21 1.00
C VAL A 405 6.63 6.12 1.91
N SER A 406 5.36 5.83 2.05
CA SER A 406 4.47 6.47 3.02
C SER A 406 3.83 5.45 3.94
N ASN A 407 3.48 5.89 5.14
CA ASN A 407 2.66 5.10 6.06
C ASN A 407 1.24 5.64 6.12
N ASP A 408 0.28 4.76 6.31
CA ASP A 408 -1.05 5.13 6.77
C ASP A 408 -1.06 5.21 8.31
N ASN A 409 -1.63 6.31 8.85
CA ASN A 409 -1.76 6.51 10.29
C ASN A 409 -3.20 6.37 10.80
N ASP A 410 -4.15 5.91 9.96
CA ASP A 410 -5.58 5.75 10.29
C ASP A 410 -6.19 7.00 10.95
N PHE A 411 -5.78 8.22 10.53
CA PHE A 411 -6.16 9.49 11.18
C PHE A 411 -5.89 9.50 12.70
N ASP A 412 -5.06 8.58 13.19
CA ASP A 412 -4.85 8.34 14.63
C ASP A 412 -6.17 8.11 15.41
N SER A 413 -7.18 7.52 14.75
CA SER A 413 -8.54 7.30 15.28
C SER A 413 -8.95 5.81 15.41
N GLU A 414 -8.12 4.87 14.93
CA GLU A 414 -8.39 3.43 14.89
C GLU A 414 -8.83 2.82 16.22
N GLU A 415 -8.26 3.28 17.33
CA GLU A 415 -8.56 2.78 18.68
C GLU A 415 -9.97 3.16 19.16
N SER A 416 -10.68 4.03 18.45
CA SER A 416 -12.00 4.55 18.77
C SER A 416 -12.16 4.98 20.24
N LYS A 417 -11.14 5.66 20.76
CA LYS A 417 -11.14 6.23 22.11
C LYS A 417 -11.51 7.70 22.06
N TYR A 418 -12.38 8.13 22.96
CA TYR A 418 -12.82 9.51 23.04
C TYR A 418 -12.91 10.01 24.49
N ASP A 419 -12.77 11.31 24.67
CA ASP A 419 -12.93 12.00 25.94
C ASP A 419 -14.41 12.19 26.30
N ALA A 420 -14.68 12.84 27.44
CA ALA A 420 -16.05 13.10 27.91
C ALA A 420 -16.86 13.98 26.94
N GLU A 421 -16.19 14.81 26.16
CA GLU A 421 -16.76 15.69 25.14
C GLU A 421 -16.94 14.98 23.78
N GLY A 422 -16.49 13.74 23.64
CA GLY A 422 -16.55 12.95 22.42
C GLY A 422 -15.46 13.31 21.40
N ASN A 423 -14.34 13.87 21.83
CA ASN A 423 -13.19 14.15 20.98
C ASN A 423 -12.25 12.92 20.93
N ASN A 424 -11.59 12.75 19.80
CA ASN A 424 -10.61 11.68 19.61
C ASN A 424 -9.46 11.74 20.63
N ILE A 425 -9.09 10.60 21.16
CA ILE A 425 -7.87 10.41 21.97
C ILE A 425 -6.96 9.50 21.15
N GLY A 426 -6.15 10.11 20.27
CA GLY A 426 -5.15 9.39 19.47
C GLY A 426 -3.96 8.91 20.28
N LYS A 427 -3.09 8.17 19.64
CA LYS A 427 -1.78 7.69 20.16
C LYS A 427 -0.60 8.54 19.69
N GLY A 428 -0.84 9.57 18.88
CA GLY A 428 0.21 10.41 18.28
C GLY A 428 0.83 9.77 17.03
N LYS A 429 0.11 8.89 16.32
CA LYS A 429 0.54 8.37 15.02
C LYS A 429 0.51 9.51 13.99
N ILE A 430 1.57 9.66 13.23
CA ILE A 430 1.73 10.73 12.23
C ILE A 430 1.92 10.15 10.83
N SER A 431 1.40 10.84 9.82
CA SER A 431 1.66 10.51 8.41
C SER A 431 3.05 11.00 8.02
N GLN A 432 3.81 10.13 7.33
CA GLN A 432 5.20 10.39 6.94
C GLN A 432 5.44 9.98 5.50
N ILE A 433 6.39 10.67 4.86
CA ILE A 433 7.08 10.23 3.65
C ILE A 433 8.54 10.02 4.00
N LEU A 434 9.07 8.84 3.68
CA LEU A 434 10.48 8.50 3.89
C LEU A 434 11.17 8.28 2.54
N MET A 435 12.31 8.91 2.35
CA MET A 435 13.17 8.70 1.19
C MET A 435 14.23 7.65 1.54
N ILE A 436 14.35 6.63 0.72
CA ILE A 436 15.25 5.50 0.92
C ILE A 436 16.26 5.45 -0.21
N SER A 437 17.54 5.47 0.14
CA SER A 437 18.63 5.17 -0.80
C SER A 437 18.84 3.67 -0.85
N LEU A 438 18.76 3.09 -2.04
CA LEU A 438 18.91 1.66 -2.27
C LEU A 438 20.40 1.29 -2.46
N ALA A 439 20.83 0.21 -1.82
CA ALA A 439 22.17 -0.34 -1.96
C ALA A 439 22.42 -0.93 -3.37
N LYS A 440 21.37 -1.42 -3.99
CA LYS A 440 21.38 -1.98 -5.34
C LYS A 440 20.31 -1.30 -6.19
N PRO A 441 20.64 -0.88 -7.43
CA PRO A 441 19.66 -0.27 -8.31
C PRO A 441 18.58 -1.27 -8.72
N LEU A 442 17.33 -0.80 -8.77
CA LEU A 442 16.20 -1.56 -9.30
C LEU A 442 16.24 -1.54 -10.84
N PRO A 443 15.86 -2.65 -11.50
CA PRO A 443 15.86 -2.75 -12.97
C PRO A 443 14.65 -1.99 -13.55
N LEU A 444 14.74 -0.66 -13.67
CA LEU A 444 13.77 0.13 -14.43
C LEU A 444 14.02 -0.05 -15.91
N GLN A 445 13.01 -0.39 -16.70
CA GLN A 445 13.06 -0.13 -18.12
C GLN A 445 13.06 1.39 -18.34
N GLN A 446 14.15 1.91 -18.88
CA GLN A 446 14.10 3.26 -19.46
C GLN A 446 13.03 3.23 -20.54
N SER A 447 11.99 4.04 -20.40
CA SER A 447 11.08 4.35 -21.50
C SER A 447 11.98 4.69 -22.69
N ALA A 448 11.81 4.00 -23.83
CA ALA A 448 12.54 4.29 -25.03
C ALA A 448 12.21 5.74 -25.42
N VAL A 449 12.98 6.68 -24.94
CA VAL A 449 12.97 8.04 -25.44
C VAL A 449 13.48 7.92 -26.87
N ALA A 450 12.57 8.01 -27.82
CA ALA A 450 12.93 8.12 -29.22
C ALA A 450 13.93 9.27 -29.32
N LYS A 451 15.18 8.97 -29.64
CA LYS A 451 16.15 9.98 -30.01
C LYS A 451 15.59 10.62 -31.27
N ILE A 452 14.97 11.78 -31.12
CA ILE A 452 14.70 12.66 -32.23
C ILE A 452 16.09 13.08 -32.70
N SER A 453 16.54 12.49 -33.81
CA SER A 453 17.74 12.95 -34.52
C SER A 453 17.46 14.39 -34.96
N GLU A 454 18.27 15.34 -34.48
CA GLU A 454 18.24 16.70 -35.02
C GLU A 454 18.42 16.65 -36.55
N PRO A 455 17.59 17.38 -37.31
CA PRO A 455 17.81 17.48 -38.73
C PRO A 455 19.14 18.21 -39.00
N ARG A 456 19.97 17.61 -39.83
CA ARG A 456 21.21 18.20 -40.33
C ARG A 456 20.94 19.42 -41.20
#